data_417f1239c55a6f993bc3eb5acfb1114e
#
_entry.id   417f1239c55a6f993bc3eb5acfb1114e
#
_cell.length_a   1.000
_cell.length_b   1.000
_cell.length_c   1.000
_cell.angle_alpha   90.00
_cell.angle_beta   90.00
_cell.angle_gamma   90.00
#
_symmetry.space_group_name_H-M   'P 1'
#
loop_
_entity.id
_entity.type
_entity.pdbx_description
1 polymer ?
#
loop_
_entity_poly.entity_id
_entity_poly.type
_entity_poly.pdbx_seq_one_letter_code
_entity_poly.pdbx_strand_id
1 'polypeptide(L)'
;DSPFSFSFRKPQAAPDPLLVLDDVDTGYLGQVVLKQIKLTIRPGERIGLLGRNGAGKSTLIKLLARELKPLSGKRIEGKDLAIGYFAQHQLEQLRPDESPLQHMLRLDPQTREQEHRNYLGGFDFRGDMATTSCDGFSGGEKSRLALALLIWQQPNLLLLDEPTNHLDLEMRHALTMALQDYEGGMVLVSHDRALLRATCDRFILVADGKAEVFDGDIDDYRDWLARQEAAQKQAEKGLEEKSANKNERLLSKAERQARLAERRPLVKESEKLEAGMALWQKEKNQIDERLSDPALYAAADKADLQSLLKRQGELSQSITQAEERWLELQEQLEAIST
;
A
#
# COMPACT_ATOMS: atom_id res chain seq x y z
N ASP A 1 3.33 -11.36 -21.98
CA ASP A 1 3.28 -12.24 -20.80
C ASP A 1 3.93 -11.52 -19.63
N SER A 2 3.20 -11.41 -18.51
CA SER A 2 3.74 -10.76 -17.30
C SER A 2 4.99 -11.51 -16.81
N PRO A 3 6.06 -10.80 -16.37
CA PRO A 3 7.23 -11.42 -15.78
C PRO A 3 6.92 -12.08 -14.43
N PHE A 4 5.75 -11.77 -13.83
CA PHE A 4 5.32 -12.27 -12.55
C PHE A 4 4.35 -13.45 -12.70
N SER A 5 4.69 -14.55 -12.02
CA SER A 5 3.87 -15.78 -12.01
C SER A 5 3.97 -16.43 -10.63
N PHE A 6 3.06 -16.07 -9.75
CA PHE A 6 2.97 -16.68 -8.42
C PHE A 6 1.51 -16.91 -8.03
N SER A 7 1.31 -17.86 -7.12
CA SER A 7 0.00 -18.14 -6.52
C SER A 7 0.16 -18.52 -5.06
N PHE A 8 -0.85 -18.27 -4.27
CA PHE A 8 -0.92 -18.79 -2.91
C PHE A 8 -1.14 -20.30 -2.96
N ARG A 9 -0.35 -21.04 -2.18
CA ARG A 9 -0.62 -22.45 -1.97
C ARG A 9 -1.80 -22.59 -1.00
N LYS A 10 -2.55 -23.69 -1.13
CA LYS A 10 -3.63 -23.98 -0.20
C LYS A 10 -3.10 -24.09 1.22
N PRO A 11 -3.73 -23.39 2.20
CA PRO A 11 -3.34 -23.50 3.59
C PRO A 11 -3.40 -24.93 4.09
N GLN A 12 -2.43 -25.35 4.91
CA GLN A 12 -2.37 -26.72 5.47
C GLN A 12 -3.46 -26.98 6.49
N ALA A 13 -3.89 -25.96 7.21
CA ALA A 13 -4.98 -26.01 8.19
C ALA A 13 -5.92 -24.81 7.98
N ALA A 14 -7.20 -25.03 8.25
CA ALA A 14 -8.23 -24.00 8.16
C ALA A 14 -9.17 -24.13 9.37
N PRO A 15 -8.73 -23.70 10.58
CA PRO A 15 -9.62 -23.69 11.74
C PRO A 15 -10.82 -22.78 11.50
N ASP A 16 -12.00 -23.19 11.95
CA ASP A 16 -13.22 -22.38 11.91
C ASP A 16 -13.79 -22.17 13.30
N PRO A 17 -13.75 -20.95 13.80
CA PRO A 17 -13.21 -19.72 13.19
C PRO A 17 -11.67 -19.64 13.22
N LEU A 18 -11.08 -18.85 12.32
CA LEU A 18 -9.66 -18.51 12.32
C LEU A 18 -9.32 -17.62 13.52
N LEU A 19 -10.10 -16.55 13.71
CA LEU A 19 -9.89 -15.55 14.75
C LEU A 19 -11.22 -14.94 15.20
N VAL A 20 -11.37 -14.74 16.51
CA VAL A 20 -12.52 -14.03 17.08
C VAL A 20 -12.03 -12.90 18.00
N LEU A 21 -12.56 -11.71 17.77
CA LEU A 21 -12.52 -10.59 18.71
C LEU A 21 -13.88 -10.48 19.39
N ASP A 22 -13.89 -10.61 20.73
CA ASP A 22 -15.10 -10.54 21.54
C ASP A 22 -15.00 -9.35 22.49
N ASP A 23 -15.73 -8.30 22.15
CA ASP A 23 -15.84 -7.04 22.90
C ASP A 23 -14.50 -6.41 23.24
N VAL A 24 -13.61 -6.31 22.23
CA VAL A 24 -12.22 -5.89 22.40
C VAL A 24 -12.09 -4.38 22.27
N ASP A 25 -11.42 -3.77 23.27
CA ASP A 25 -10.86 -2.43 23.13
C ASP A 25 -9.37 -2.51 22.77
N THR A 26 -8.91 -1.63 21.91
CA THR A 26 -7.50 -1.58 21.51
C THR A 26 -7.01 -0.15 21.28
N GLY A 27 -5.71 0.05 21.45
CA GLY A 27 -5.07 1.37 21.32
C GLY A 27 -3.61 1.35 21.75
N TYR A 28 -3.05 2.52 22.02
CA TYR A 28 -1.64 2.72 22.34
C TYR A 28 -1.49 3.45 23.69
N LEU A 29 -0.52 3.03 24.49
CA LEU A 29 -0.14 3.72 25.73
C LEU A 29 -1.33 4.08 26.65
N GLY A 30 -2.34 3.20 26.71
CA GLY A 30 -3.54 3.43 27.52
C GLY A 30 -4.61 4.31 26.87
N GLN A 31 -4.35 4.87 25.69
CA GLN A 31 -5.38 5.54 24.89
C GLN A 31 -6.12 4.54 24.02
N VAL A 32 -7.42 4.42 24.23
CA VAL A 32 -8.28 3.55 23.42
C VAL A 32 -8.55 4.23 22.08
N VAL A 33 -8.19 3.56 20.99
CA VAL A 33 -8.44 3.99 19.61
C VAL A 33 -9.73 3.38 19.07
N LEU A 34 -9.94 2.08 19.32
CA LEU A 34 -11.14 1.37 18.92
C LEU A 34 -11.73 0.66 20.13
N LYS A 35 -13.07 0.68 20.23
CA LYS A 35 -13.83 0.15 21.36
C LYS A 35 -14.83 -0.92 20.91
N GLN A 36 -15.06 -1.89 21.80
CA GLN A 36 -16.11 -2.88 21.68
C GLN A 36 -16.12 -3.61 20.33
N ILE A 37 -14.92 -3.94 19.83
CA ILE A 37 -14.77 -4.62 18.55
C ILE A 37 -15.33 -6.04 18.68
N LYS A 38 -16.29 -6.38 17.83
CA LYS A 38 -16.83 -7.73 17.66
C LYS A 38 -16.61 -8.17 16.22
N LEU A 39 -15.68 -9.08 16.02
CA LEU A 39 -15.30 -9.54 14.69
C LEU A 39 -14.97 -11.03 14.75
N THR A 40 -15.57 -11.78 13.85
CA THR A 40 -15.21 -13.17 13.60
C THR A 40 -14.69 -13.29 12.18
N ILE A 41 -13.54 -13.92 12.02
CA ILE A 41 -12.92 -14.18 10.71
C ILE A 41 -12.90 -15.70 10.51
N ARG A 42 -13.46 -16.15 9.40
CA ARG A 42 -13.55 -17.56 9.02
C ARG A 42 -12.71 -17.86 7.79
N PRO A 43 -12.38 -19.14 7.54
CA PRO A 43 -11.75 -19.52 6.29
C PRO A 43 -12.58 -19.07 5.07
N GLY A 44 -11.89 -18.53 4.05
CA GLY A 44 -12.52 -18.03 2.83
C GLY A 44 -13.17 -16.66 2.93
N GLU A 45 -13.31 -16.06 4.13
CA GLU A 45 -13.83 -14.69 4.25
C GLU A 45 -12.81 -13.67 3.72
N ARG A 46 -13.31 -12.72 2.95
CA ARG A 46 -12.53 -11.68 2.26
C ARG A 46 -13.02 -10.30 2.72
N ILE A 47 -12.34 -9.75 3.72
CA ILE A 47 -12.79 -8.54 4.42
C ILE A 47 -11.96 -7.35 3.95
N GLY A 48 -12.62 -6.32 3.41
CA GLY A 48 -12.03 -5.00 3.16
C GLY A 48 -12.28 -4.06 4.34
N LEU A 49 -11.23 -3.41 4.86
CA LEU A 49 -11.38 -2.38 5.88
C LEU A 49 -11.53 -1.01 5.23
N LEU A 50 -12.65 -0.37 5.49
CA LEU A 50 -12.97 0.97 5.04
C LEU A 50 -12.83 1.97 6.18
N GLY A 51 -12.56 3.21 5.88
CA GLY A 51 -12.45 4.28 6.87
C GLY A 51 -11.46 5.35 6.43
N ARG A 52 -11.60 6.55 6.99
CA ARG A 52 -10.70 7.68 6.72
C ARG A 52 -9.28 7.40 7.24
N ASN A 53 -8.31 8.17 6.79
CA ASN A 53 -6.96 8.13 7.36
C ASN A 53 -7.03 8.52 8.84
N GLY A 54 -6.29 7.79 9.69
CA GLY A 54 -6.34 7.99 11.13
C GLY A 54 -7.56 7.38 11.86
N ALA A 55 -8.52 6.76 11.17
CA ALA A 55 -9.70 6.17 11.79
C ALA A 55 -9.40 4.93 12.66
N GLY A 56 -8.20 4.33 12.54
CA GLY A 56 -7.80 3.16 13.33
C GLY A 56 -7.71 1.86 12.53
N LYS A 57 -7.73 1.90 11.19
CA LYS A 57 -7.59 0.69 10.34
C LYS A 57 -6.32 -0.09 10.65
N SER A 58 -5.17 0.60 10.64
CA SER A 58 -3.87 -0.03 10.97
C SER A 58 -3.81 -0.50 12.42
N THR A 59 -4.53 0.16 13.34
CA THR A 59 -4.65 -0.31 14.74
C THR A 59 -5.40 -1.64 14.81
N LEU A 60 -6.49 -1.78 14.05
CA LEU A 60 -7.24 -3.02 13.96
C LEU A 60 -6.38 -4.14 13.35
N ILE A 61 -5.70 -3.87 12.22
CA ILE A 61 -4.80 -4.86 11.60
C ILE A 61 -3.69 -5.30 12.57
N LYS A 62 -3.04 -4.37 13.28
CA LYS A 62 -2.00 -4.69 14.27
C LYS A 62 -2.52 -5.53 15.42
N LEU A 63 -3.76 -5.30 15.88
CA LEU A 63 -4.42 -6.15 16.84
C LEU A 63 -4.63 -7.57 16.27
N LEU A 64 -5.09 -7.68 15.04
CA LEU A 64 -5.27 -8.97 14.36
C LEU A 64 -3.92 -9.68 14.13
N ALA A 65 -2.85 -8.93 13.84
CA ALA A 65 -1.49 -9.43 13.61
C ALA A 65 -0.71 -9.81 14.89
N ARG A 66 -1.28 -9.67 16.07
CA ARG A 66 -0.62 -9.86 17.39
C ARG A 66 0.44 -8.78 17.73
N GLU A 67 0.54 -7.70 16.95
CA GLU A 67 1.44 -6.58 17.26
C GLU A 67 0.90 -5.68 18.37
N LEU A 68 -0.42 -5.66 18.54
CA LEU A 68 -1.09 -5.01 19.67
C LEU A 68 -1.82 -6.03 20.51
N LYS A 69 -1.76 -5.84 21.83
CA LYS A 69 -2.57 -6.63 22.78
C LYS A 69 -3.92 -5.94 23.00
N PRO A 70 -5.00 -6.70 23.22
CA PRO A 70 -6.24 -6.15 23.70
C PRO A 70 -6.03 -5.36 25.00
N LEU A 71 -6.66 -4.20 25.11
CA LEU A 71 -6.75 -3.44 26.38
C LEU A 71 -7.87 -4.01 27.25
N SER A 72 -8.94 -4.48 26.62
CA SER A 72 -10.05 -5.21 27.25
C SER A 72 -10.64 -6.23 26.26
N GLY A 73 -11.53 -7.09 26.73
CA GLY A 73 -12.16 -8.12 25.92
C GLY A 73 -11.26 -9.31 25.65
N LYS A 74 -11.63 -10.14 24.68
CA LYS A 74 -10.91 -11.38 24.35
C LYS A 74 -10.59 -11.48 22.88
N ARG A 75 -9.34 -11.82 22.59
CA ARG A 75 -8.87 -12.24 21.27
C ARG A 75 -8.63 -13.74 21.28
N ILE A 76 -9.42 -14.49 20.54
CA ILE A 76 -9.44 -15.94 20.54
C ILE A 76 -8.95 -16.42 19.16
N GLU A 77 -7.98 -17.31 19.14
CA GLU A 77 -7.40 -17.86 17.94
C GLU A 77 -7.83 -19.30 17.73
N GLY A 78 -8.11 -19.63 16.48
CA GLY A 78 -8.29 -21.03 16.08
C GLY A 78 -7.00 -21.81 16.23
N LYS A 79 -7.12 -23.11 16.48
CA LYS A 79 -5.95 -24.00 16.53
C LYS A 79 -5.24 -23.99 15.17
N ASP A 80 -3.92 -23.90 15.19
CA ASP A 80 -3.07 -23.85 13.98
C ASP A 80 -3.30 -22.59 13.11
N LEU A 81 -3.72 -21.48 13.73
CA LEU A 81 -3.79 -20.19 13.06
C LEU A 81 -2.39 -19.72 12.62
N ALA A 82 -2.18 -19.61 11.31
CA ALA A 82 -0.97 -19.11 10.68
C ALA A 82 -1.27 -17.76 10.02
N ILE A 83 -0.77 -16.67 10.62
CA ILE A 83 -1.00 -15.30 10.14
C ILE A 83 0.14 -14.90 9.21
N GLY A 84 -0.20 -14.49 7.99
CA GLY A 84 0.68 -13.75 7.11
C GLY A 84 0.33 -12.27 7.17
N TYR A 85 1.25 -11.45 7.67
CA TYR A 85 1.04 -10.02 7.77
C TYR A 85 1.96 -9.28 6.82
N PHE A 86 1.40 -8.42 5.99
CA PHE A 86 2.13 -7.53 5.10
C PHE A 86 1.76 -6.08 5.42
N ALA A 87 2.76 -5.29 5.79
CA ALA A 87 2.65 -3.86 6.02
C ALA A 87 3.96 -3.17 5.63
N GLN A 88 3.91 -1.87 5.38
CA GLN A 88 5.07 -1.10 4.94
C GLN A 88 6.30 -1.25 5.87
N HIS A 89 6.10 -1.28 7.18
CA HIS A 89 7.20 -1.46 8.15
C HIS A 89 7.86 -2.84 8.09
N GLN A 90 7.24 -3.84 7.47
CA GLN A 90 7.85 -5.16 7.28
C GLN A 90 8.96 -5.16 6.24
N LEU A 91 8.98 -4.17 5.36
CA LEU A 91 10.09 -3.96 4.43
C LEU A 91 11.39 -3.64 5.19
N GLU A 92 11.27 -2.99 6.35
CA GLU A 92 12.39 -2.67 7.25
C GLU A 92 12.94 -3.91 7.98
N GLN A 93 12.19 -5.01 8.02
CA GLN A 93 12.61 -6.27 8.62
C GLN A 93 13.47 -7.12 7.68
N LEU A 94 13.50 -6.79 6.39
CA LEU A 94 14.43 -7.41 5.46
C LEU A 94 15.87 -7.07 5.89
N ARG A 95 16.74 -8.08 5.91
CA ARG A 95 18.15 -7.85 6.20
C ARG A 95 18.84 -7.31 4.95
N PRO A 96 19.32 -6.07 4.98
CA PRO A 96 19.86 -5.44 3.78
C PRO A 96 21.12 -6.17 3.25
N ASP A 97 21.91 -6.76 4.13
CA ASP A 97 23.12 -7.53 3.82
C ASP A 97 22.85 -8.93 3.26
N GLU A 98 21.63 -9.45 3.38
CA GLU A 98 21.23 -10.74 2.84
C GLU A 98 20.59 -10.61 1.44
N SER A 99 20.79 -11.63 0.61
CA SER A 99 20.12 -11.76 -0.69
C SER A 99 18.72 -12.37 -0.56
N PRO A 100 17.85 -12.28 -1.59
CA PRO A 100 16.57 -12.97 -1.62
C PRO A 100 16.67 -14.46 -1.31
N LEU A 101 17.68 -15.13 -1.88
CA LEU A 101 17.92 -16.54 -1.66
C LEU A 101 18.30 -16.84 -0.21
N GLN A 102 19.16 -16.02 0.41
CA GLN A 102 19.53 -16.18 1.82
C GLN A 102 18.33 -16.00 2.76
N HIS A 103 17.43 -15.06 2.47
CA HIS A 103 16.16 -14.92 3.20
C HIS A 103 15.32 -16.20 3.11
N MET A 104 15.21 -16.80 1.91
CA MET A 104 14.47 -18.05 1.73
C MET A 104 15.11 -19.23 2.46
N LEU A 105 16.41 -19.40 2.34
CA LEU A 105 17.14 -20.48 3.02
C LEU A 105 17.07 -20.37 4.55
N ARG A 106 17.03 -19.15 5.07
CA ARG A 106 16.82 -18.91 6.50
C ARG A 106 15.40 -19.23 6.94
N LEU A 107 14.42 -18.89 6.11
CA LEU A 107 13.01 -19.15 6.37
C LEU A 107 12.68 -20.64 6.33
N ASP A 108 13.24 -21.35 5.36
CA ASP A 108 13.02 -22.78 5.14
C ASP A 108 14.34 -23.47 4.73
N PRO A 109 15.15 -23.87 5.70
CA PRO A 109 16.45 -24.51 5.43
C PRO A 109 16.34 -25.97 4.95
N GLN A 110 15.13 -26.56 4.97
CA GLN A 110 14.93 -27.95 4.57
C GLN A 110 14.67 -28.10 3.07
N THR A 111 14.13 -27.06 2.45
CA THR A 111 13.87 -27.06 1.02
C THR A 111 15.16 -26.82 0.23
N ARG A 112 15.28 -27.49 -0.91
CA ARG A 112 16.48 -27.40 -1.77
C ARG A 112 16.62 -25.99 -2.35
N GLU A 113 17.85 -25.50 -2.43
CA GLU A 113 18.18 -24.18 -2.98
C GLU A 113 17.57 -23.95 -4.37
N GLN A 114 17.60 -24.98 -5.24
CA GLN A 114 17.04 -24.86 -6.59
C GLN A 114 15.52 -24.57 -6.58
N GLU A 115 14.80 -25.12 -5.61
CA GLU A 115 13.35 -24.85 -5.46
C GLU A 115 13.11 -23.40 -5.04
N HIS A 116 13.91 -22.88 -4.11
CA HIS A 116 13.88 -21.48 -3.71
C HIS A 116 14.19 -20.54 -4.89
N ARG A 117 15.19 -20.87 -5.72
CA ARG A 117 15.53 -20.10 -6.92
C ARG A 117 14.39 -20.10 -7.94
N ASN A 118 13.78 -21.26 -8.18
CA ASN A 118 12.64 -21.38 -9.09
C ASN A 118 11.44 -20.54 -8.59
N TYR A 119 11.17 -20.63 -7.30
CA TYR A 119 10.09 -19.86 -6.67
C TYR A 119 10.34 -18.34 -6.76
N LEU A 120 11.53 -17.89 -6.40
CA LEU A 120 11.94 -16.48 -6.48
C LEU A 120 11.88 -15.95 -7.92
N GLY A 121 12.09 -16.80 -8.92
CA GLY A 121 11.95 -16.47 -10.33
C GLY A 121 10.53 -16.02 -10.71
N GLY A 122 9.49 -16.49 -10.01
CA GLY A 122 8.10 -16.05 -10.17
C GLY A 122 7.84 -14.61 -9.68
N PHE A 123 8.75 -14.09 -8.85
CA PHE A 123 8.76 -12.70 -8.37
C PHE A 123 9.83 -11.86 -9.06
N ASP A 124 10.34 -12.32 -10.20
CA ASP A 124 11.38 -11.68 -11.01
C ASP A 124 12.74 -11.52 -10.29
N PHE A 125 13.04 -12.38 -9.31
CA PHE A 125 14.38 -12.51 -8.76
C PHE A 125 15.13 -13.64 -9.47
N ARG A 126 15.69 -13.34 -10.65
CA ARG A 126 16.38 -14.33 -11.53
C ARG A 126 17.87 -14.09 -11.56
N GLY A 127 18.62 -15.16 -11.86
CA GLY A 127 20.07 -15.08 -12.01
C GLY A 127 20.77 -14.46 -10.80
N ASP A 128 21.59 -13.45 -11.07
CA ASP A 128 22.37 -12.76 -10.04
C ASP A 128 21.52 -11.98 -9.05
N MET A 129 20.33 -11.52 -9.47
CA MET A 129 19.44 -10.78 -8.59
C MET A 129 18.97 -11.62 -7.39
N ALA A 130 18.81 -12.94 -7.56
CA ALA A 130 18.47 -13.83 -6.45
C ALA A 130 19.57 -13.93 -5.39
N THR A 131 20.82 -13.65 -5.74
CA THR A 131 22.00 -13.77 -4.87
C THR A 131 22.64 -12.43 -4.51
N THR A 132 22.16 -11.33 -5.08
CA THR A 132 22.63 -9.98 -4.74
C THR A 132 22.01 -9.51 -3.44
N SER A 133 22.80 -8.81 -2.61
CA SER A 133 22.34 -8.18 -1.36
C SER A 133 21.16 -7.24 -1.61
N CYS A 134 20.19 -7.24 -0.69
CA CYS A 134 19.00 -6.40 -0.76
C CYS A 134 19.23 -4.92 -0.43
N ASP A 135 20.44 -4.54 -0.04
CA ASP A 135 20.76 -3.16 0.35
C ASP A 135 20.44 -2.16 -0.76
N GLY A 136 20.82 -2.50 -2.00
CA GLY A 136 20.56 -1.68 -3.18
C GLY A 136 19.16 -1.81 -3.80
N PHE A 137 18.26 -2.58 -3.19
CA PHE A 137 16.93 -2.80 -3.76
C PHE A 137 16.04 -1.57 -3.63
N SER A 138 15.31 -1.27 -4.69
CA SER A 138 14.22 -0.30 -4.70
C SER A 138 13.09 -0.72 -3.75
N GLY A 139 12.22 0.23 -3.39
CA GLY A 139 11.04 -0.06 -2.58
C GLY A 139 10.14 -1.15 -3.20
N GLY A 140 9.99 -1.15 -4.53
CA GLY A 140 9.24 -2.16 -5.26
C GLY A 140 9.86 -3.56 -5.17
N GLU A 141 11.18 -3.68 -5.31
CA GLU A 141 11.90 -4.95 -5.18
C GLU A 141 11.83 -5.49 -3.75
N LYS A 142 11.96 -4.61 -2.75
CA LYS A 142 11.77 -4.99 -1.34
C LYS A 142 10.35 -5.48 -1.07
N SER A 143 9.33 -4.81 -1.61
CA SER A 143 7.93 -5.21 -1.50
C SER A 143 7.68 -6.58 -2.14
N ARG A 144 8.23 -6.82 -3.32
CA ARG A 144 8.15 -8.13 -4.01
C ARG A 144 8.78 -9.25 -3.18
N LEU A 145 9.96 -8.99 -2.60
CA LEU A 145 10.63 -9.96 -1.74
C LEU A 145 9.81 -10.26 -0.49
N ALA A 146 9.32 -9.23 0.20
CA ALA A 146 8.49 -9.40 1.39
C ALA A 146 7.22 -10.22 1.09
N LEU A 147 6.57 -9.97 -0.06
CA LEU A 147 5.43 -10.77 -0.53
C LEU A 147 5.84 -12.22 -0.82
N ALA A 148 6.97 -12.45 -1.47
CA ALA A 148 7.47 -13.80 -1.74
C ALA A 148 7.69 -14.59 -0.43
N LEU A 149 8.35 -13.98 0.55
CA LEU A 149 8.60 -14.61 1.86
C LEU A 149 7.30 -14.90 2.61
N LEU A 150 6.33 -13.99 2.54
CA LEU A 150 5.01 -14.16 3.17
C LEU A 150 4.23 -15.31 2.52
N ILE A 151 4.16 -15.36 1.19
CA ILE A 151 3.42 -16.38 0.45
C ILE A 151 4.03 -17.77 0.65
N TRP A 152 5.36 -17.88 0.75
CA TRP A 152 6.05 -19.15 1.03
C TRP A 152 5.60 -19.81 2.34
N GLN A 153 5.28 -19.01 3.35
CA GLN A 153 4.87 -19.51 4.67
C GLN A 153 3.47 -20.12 4.71
N GLN A 154 2.71 -20.08 3.61
CA GLN A 154 1.38 -20.67 3.47
C GLN A 154 0.40 -20.25 4.60
N PRO A 155 0.25 -18.95 4.88
CA PRO A 155 -0.65 -18.49 5.92
C PRO A 155 -2.09 -18.92 5.63
N ASN A 156 -2.90 -19.16 6.69
CA ASN A 156 -4.33 -19.38 6.55
C ASN A 156 -5.17 -18.12 6.86
N LEU A 157 -4.53 -17.07 7.39
CA LEU A 157 -5.10 -15.73 7.50
C LEU A 157 -4.10 -14.70 6.94
N LEU A 158 -4.49 -13.98 5.90
CA LEU A 158 -3.73 -12.86 5.34
C LEU A 158 -4.22 -11.54 5.90
N LEU A 159 -3.30 -10.75 6.40
CA LEU A 159 -3.52 -9.37 6.82
C LEU A 159 -2.66 -8.47 5.93
N LEU A 160 -3.29 -7.65 5.11
CA LEU A 160 -2.62 -6.82 4.10
C LEU A 160 -2.93 -5.35 4.37
N ASP A 161 -1.91 -4.58 4.73
CA ASP A 161 -2.01 -3.12 4.93
C ASP A 161 -1.27 -2.41 3.80
N GLU A 162 -2.04 -1.84 2.86
CA GLU A 162 -1.59 -1.15 1.64
C GLU A 162 -0.59 -1.98 0.80
N PRO A 163 -0.94 -3.21 0.39
CA PRO A 163 0.02 -4.12 -0.25
C PRO A 163 0.43 -3.71 -1.66
N THR A 164 -0.27 -2.76 -2.28
CA THR A 164 0.03 -2.26 -3.62
C THR A 164 0.96 -1.06 -3.64
N ASN A 165 1.30 -0.50 -2.48
CA ASN A 165 2.25 0.59 -2.40
C ASN A 165 3.62 0.13 -2.92
N HIS A 166 4.25 0.95 -3.75
CA HIS A 166 5.54 0.69 -4.39
C HIS A 166 5.56 -0.47 -5.40
N LEU A 167 4.42 -1.09 -5.72
CA LEU A 167 4.32 -2.10 -6.77
C LEU A 167 4.02 -1.44 -8.12
N ASP A 168 4.69 -1.92 -9.16
CA ASP A 168 4.34 -1.58 -10.54
C ASP A 168 2.99 -2.20 -10.97
N LEU A 169 2.48 -1.79 -12.11
CA LEU A 169 1.16 -2.18 -12.59
C LEU A 169 1.05 -3.69 -12.82
N GLU A 170 2.10 -4.32 -13.33
CA GLU A 170 2.12 -5.76 -13.62
C GLU A 170 2.10 -6.58 -12.34
N MET A 171 2.91 -6.17 -11.34
CA MET A 171 2.93 -6.82 -10.04
C MET A 171 1.61 -6.63 -9.27
N ARG A 172 0.97 -5.45 -9.36
CA ARG A 172 -0.38 -5.23 -8.81
C ARG A 172 -1.40 -6.17 -9.42
N HIS A 173 -1.35 -6.34 -10.74
CA HIS A 173 -2.24 -7.27 -11.44
C HIS A 173 -1.99 -8.71 -11.00
N ALA A 174 -0.74 -9.16 -10.95
CA ALA A 174 -0.37 -10.50 -10.50
C ALA A 174 -0.82 -10.75 -9.04
N LEU A 175 -0.63 -9.77 -8.15
CA LEU A 175 -1.10 -9.85 -6.77
C LEU A 175 -2.63 -9.95 -6.70
N THR A 176 -3.35 -9.16 -7.48
CA THR A 176 -4.83 -9.19 -7.52
C THR A 176 -5.32 -10.57 -7.93
N MET A 177 -4.76 -11.15 -8.98
CA MET A 177 -5.11 -12.51 -9.45
C MET A 177 -4.79 -13.56 -8.38
N ALA A 178 -3.61 -13.50 -7.78
CA ALA A 178 -3.23 -14.44 -6.73
C ALA A 178 -4.14 -14.35 -5.49
N LEU A 179 -4.57 -13.14 -5.11
CA LEU A 179 -5.50 -12.93 -4.00
C LEU A 179 -6.91 -13.44 -4.31
N GLN A 180 -7.37 -13.38 -5.58
CA GLN A 180 -8.66 -13.95 -5.97
C GLN A 180 -8.71 -15.47 -5.79
N ASP A 181 -7.61 -16.15 -6.04
CA ASP A 181 -7.50 -17.62 -5.93
C ASP A 181 -7.16 -18.08 -4.49
N TYR A 182 -6.86 -17.14 -3.58
CA TYR A 182 -6.50 -17.50 -2.21
C TYR A 182 -7.67 -18.08 -1.43
N GLU A 183 -7.50 -19.26 -0.84
CA GLU A 183 -8.58 -20.01 -0.14
C GLU A 183 -8.64 -19.72 1.38
N GLY A 184 -7.68 -19.02 1.97
CA GLY A 184 -7.68 -18.64 3.38
C GLY A 184 -8.55 -17.43 3.69
N GLY A 185 -8.61 -17.03 4.96
CA GLY A 185 -9.21 -15.77 5.37
C GLY A 185 -8.32 -14.59 5.02
N MET A 186 -8.92 -13.45 4.67
CA MET A 186 -8.16 -12.25 4.30
C MET A 186 -8.78 -10.99 4.91
N VAL A 187 -7.93 -10.11 5.41
CA VAL A 187 -8.29 -8.72 5.78
C VAL A 187 -7.38 -7.76 5.01
N LEU A 188 -7.97 -6.88 4.24
CA LEU A 188 -7.28 -5.96 3.34
C LEU A 188 -7.61 -4.51 3.66
N VAL A 189 -6.57 -3.71 3.87
CA VAL A 189 -6.63 -2.24 3.79
C VAL A 189 -5.99 -1.80 2.50
N SER A 190 -6.69 -1.04 1.69
CA SER A 190 -6.12 -0.44 0.49
C SER A 190 -6.86 0.82 0.07
N HIS A 191 -6.12 1.75 -0.52
CA HIS A 191 -6.68 2.87 -1.27
C HIS A 191 -7.04 2.50 -2.71
N ASP A 192 -6.57 1.36 -3.18
CA ASP A 192 -6.90 0.82 -4.50
C ASP A 192 -8.30 0.18 -4.48
N ARG A 193 -9.28 0.94 -4.97
CA ARG A 193 -10.68 0.49 -5.05
C ARG A 193 -10.88 -0.68 -6.01
N ALA A 194 -10.07 -0.77 -7.06
CA ALA A 194 -10.15 -1.88 -8.00
C ALA A 194 -9.72 -3.18 -7.33
N LEU A 195 -8.64 -3.14 -6.54
CA LEU A 195 -8.20 -4.28 -5.74
C LEU A 195 -9.26 -4.69 -4.73
N LEU A 196 -9.80 -3.76 -3.93
CA LEU A 196 -10.85 -4.05 -2.96
C LEU A 196 -12.09 -4.69 -3.61
N ARG A 197 -12.55 -4.13 -4.74
CA ARG A 197 -13.71 -4.65 -5.48
C ARG A 197 -13.45 -6.05 -6.05
N ALA A 198 -12.23 -6.32 -6.49
CA ALA A 198 -11.86 -7.60 -7.11
C ALA A 198 -11.65 -8.71 -6.09
N THR A 199 -11.32 -8.38 -4.83
CA THR A 199 -10.84 -9.37 -3.85
C THR A 199 -11.65 -9.46 -2.56
N CYS A 200 -12.53 -8.50 -2.25
CA CYS A 200 -13.28 -8.45 -0.99
C CYS A 200 -14.78 -8.63 -1.24
N ASP A 201 -15.42 -9.45 -0.40
CA ASP A 201 -16.86 -9.73 -0.43
C ASP A 201 -17.61 -9.06 0.72
N ARG A 202 -16.89 -8.69 1.78
CA ARG A 202 -17.43 -8.10 3.00
C ARG A 202 -16.61 -6.88 3.39
N PHE A 203 -17.28 -5.84 3.84
CA PHE A 203 -16.61 -4.62 4.27
C PHE A 203 -16.88 -4.32 5.74
N ILE A 204 -15.86 -3.81 6.42
CA ILE A 204 -15.94 -3.29 7.79
C ILE A 204 -15.54 -1.83 7.76
N LEU A 205 -16.43 -0.98 8.23
CA LEU A 205 -16.18 0.45 8.39
C LEU A 205 -15.54 0.72 9.74
N VAL A 206 -14.37 1.31 9.71
CA VAL A 206 -13.66 1.83 10.88
C VAL A 206 -13.89 3.33 10.94
N ALA A 207 -14.72 3.76 11.89
CA ALA A 207 -15.08 5.15 12.08
C ALA A 207 -15.49 5.39 13.55
N ASP A 208 -15.30 6.61 14.04
CA ASP A 208 -15.75 7.07 15.36
C ASP A 208 -15.34 6.15 16.52
N GLY A 209 -14.15 5.56 16.42
CA GLY A 209 -13.62 4.65 17.45
C GLY A 209 -14.26 3.26 17.45
N LYS A 210 -14.97 2.87 16.40
CA LYS A 210 -15.62 1.57 16.24
C LYS A 210 -15.20 0.89 14.94
N ALA A 211 -15.46 -0.42 14.88
CA ALA A 211 -15.31 -1.23 13.68
C ALA A 211 -16.60 -2.03 13.48
N GLU A 212 -17.41 -1.64 12.53
CA GLU A 212 -18.74 -2.21 12.31
C GLU A 212 -18.89 -2.71 10.86
N VAL A 213 -19.75 -3.70 10.63
CA VAL A 213 -20.04 -4.20 9.30
C VAL A 213 -20.64 -3.06 8.46
N PHE A 214 -20.10 -2.85 7.28
CA PHE A 214 -20.62 -1.90 6.32
C PHE A 214 -21.57 -2.61 5.35
N ASP A 215 -22.85 -2.25 5.42
CA ASP A 215 -23.88 -2.73 4.50
C ASP A 215 -23.81 -1.94 3.20
N GLY A 216 -23.06 -2.44 2.23
CA GLY A 216 -22.88 -1.81 0.93
C GLY A 216 -21.58 -2.24 0.26
N ASP A 217 -21.42 -1.78 -0.96
CA ASP A 217 -20.20 -1.98 -1.75
C ASP A 217 -19.23 -0.78 -1.67
N ILE A 218 -18.18 -0.81 -2.48
CA ILE A 218 -17.18 0.26 -2.56
C ILE A 218 -17.78 1.57 -3.11
N ASP A 219 -18.79 1.49 -3.96
CA ASP A 219 -19.43 2.68 -4.51
C ASP A 219 -20.36 3.31 -3.47
N ASP A 220 -21.08 2.51 -2.68
CA ASP A 220 -21.85 2.96 -1.52
C ASP A 220 -20.96 3.63 -0.48
N TYR A 221 -19.75 3.10 -0.25
CA TYR A 221 -18.78 3.73 0.63
C TYR A 221 -18.30 5.10 0.14
N ARG A 222 -18.11 5.27 -1.17
CA ARG A 222 -17.81 6.58 -1.77
C ARG A 222 -18.91 7.59 -1.46
N ASP A 223 -20.15 7.18 -1.64
CA ASP A 223 -21.31 8.06 -1.40
C ASP A 223 -21.48 8.35 0.10
N TRP A 224 -21.18 7.38 0.97
CA TRP A 224 -21.11 7.59 2.42
C TRP A 224 -20.03 8.63 2.78
N LEU A 225 -18.81 8.53 2.23
CA LEU A 225 -17.75 9.52 2.44
C LEU A 225 -18.18 10.92 2.01
N ALA A 226 -18.77 11.06 0.83
CA ALA A 226 -19.23 12.35 0.33
C ALA A 226 -20.30 12.99 1.26
N ARG A 227 -21.20 12.18 1.82
CA ARG A 227 -22.21 12.64 2.80
C ARG A 227 -21.55 13.09 4.11
N GLN A 228 -20.56 12.34 4.61
CA GLN A 228 -19.82 12.69 5.82
C GLN A 228 -19.04 14.01 5.64
N GLU A 229 -18.37 14.20 4.51
CA GLU A 229 -17.68 15.45 4.19
C GLU A 229 -18.63 16.64 4.07
N ALA A 230 -19.80 16.44 3.45
CA ALA A 230 -20.81 17.48 3.36
C ALA A 230 -21.38 17.85 4.75
N ALA A 231 -21.62 16.84 5.60
CA ALA A 231 -22.09 17.05 6.96
C ALA A 231 -21.06 17.78 7.83
N GLN A 232 -19.77 17.42 7.72
CA GLN A 232 -18.70 18.13 8.42
C GLN A 232 -18.58 19.58 7.98
N LYS A 233 -18.58 19.84 6.66
CA LYS A 233 -18.56 21.21 6.12
C LYS A 233 -19.76 22.05 6.58
N GLN A 234 -20.95 21.43 6.73
CA GLN A 234 -22.12 22.10 7.27
C GLN A 234 -22.00 22.36 8.78
N ALA A 235 -21.46 21.42 9.54
CA ALA A 235 -21.22 21.59 10.97
C ALA A 235 -20.17 22.67 11.25
N GLU A 236 -19.08 22.72 10.47
CA GLU A 236 -18.06 23.76 10.54
C GLU A 236 -18.63 25.13 10.20
N LYS A 237 -19.44 25.25 9.14
CA LYS A 237 -20.14 26.49 8.80
C LYS A 237 -21.11 26.94 9.89
N GLY A 238 -21.84 26.02 10.51
CA GLY A 238 -22.75 26.31 11.61
C GLY A 238 -22.04 26.72 12.91
N LEU A 239 -20.82 26.27 13.13
CA LEU A 239 -19.97 26.70 14.25
C LEU A 239 -19.31 28.07 13.95
N GLU A 240 -18.87 28.32 12.72
CA GLU A 240 -18.35 29.62 12.27
C GLU A 240 -19.39 30.74 12.35
N GLU A 241 -20.65 30.45 12.01
CA GLU A 241 -21.75 31.40 12.14
C GLU A 241 -22.09 31.77 13.60
N LYS A 242 -21.86 30.85 14.54
CA LYS A 242 -22.11 31.10 15.97
C LYS A 242 -20.97 31.79 16.69
N SER A 243 -19.73 31.75 16.16
CA SER A 243 -18.53 32.31 16.80
C SER A 243 -18.03 33.64 16.19
N ALA A 244 -18.68 34.12 15.14
CA ALA A 244 -18.20 35.28 14.41
C ALA A 244 -18.56 36.61 15.03
N ASN A 245 -17.72 37.11 15.93
CA ASN A 245 -17.69 38.52 16.30
C ASN A 245 -17.01 39.34 15.17
N LYS A 246 -17.56 40.52 14.85
CA LYS A 246 -17.26 41.29 13.62
C LYS A 246 -15.79 41.65 13.37
N ASN A 247 -14.95 41.65 14.41
CA ASN A 247 -13.52 41.99 14.33
C ASN A 247 -12.61 40.77 13.99
N GLU A 248 -13.00 39.54 14.33
CA GLU A 248 -12.26 38.33 13.94
C GLU A 248 -12.44 37.99 12.45
N ARG A 249 -13.59 38.38 11.86
CA ARG A 249 -13.84 38.18 10.42
C ARG A 249 -12.85 38.92 9.50
N LEU A 250 -12.31 40.04 9.91
CA LEU A 250 -11.35 40.80 9.11
C LEU A 250 -9.94 40.22 9.18
N LEU A 251 -9.53 39.74 10.35
CA LEU A 251 -8.21 39.10 10.55
C LEU A 251 -8.16 37.73 9.88
N SER A 252 -9.19 36.90 10.07
CA SER A 252 -9.25 35.56 9.46
C SER A 252 -9.35 35.61 7.92
N LYS A 253 -9.99 36.67 7.36
CA LYS A 253 -10.06 36.87 5.89
C LYS A 253 -8.70 37.27 5.31
N ALA A 254 -7.92 38.08 6.04
CA ALA A 254 -6.56 38.45 5.63
C ALA A 254 -5.59 37.26 5.72
N GLU A 255 -5.66 36.48 6.79
CA GLU A 255 -4.86 35.25 6.96
C GLU A 255 -5.20 34.19 5.93
N ARG A 256 -6.49 34.01 5.64
CA ARG A 256 -6.95 33.07 4.58
C ARG A 256 -6.51 33.52 3.19
N GLN A 257 -6.51 34.83 2.91
CA GLN A 257 -5.97 35.36 1.66
C GLN A 257 -4.47 35.20 1.56
N ALA A 258 -3.73 35.41 2.66
CA ALA A 258 -2.28 35.17 2.73
C ALA A 258 -1.96 33.68 2.49
N ARG A 259 -2.61 32.77 3.19
CA ARG A 259 -2.46 31.32 2.97
C ARG A 259 -2.81 30.87 1.54
N LEU A 260 -3.87 31.44 0.95
CA LEU A 260 -4.22 31.17 -0.45
C LEU A 260 -3.19 31.76 -1.43
N ALA A 261 -2.60 32.90 -1.11
CA ALA A 261 -1.56 33.51 -1.92
C ALA A 261 -0.24 32.69 -1.87
N GLU A 262 0.11 32.14 -0.71
CA GLU A 262 1.25 31.23 -0.56
C GLU A 262 1.02 29.88 -1.24
N ARG A 263 -0.20 29.34 -1.12
CA ARG A 263 -0.55 28.05 -1.70
C ARG A 263 -0.60 28.06 -3.23
N ARG A 264 -1.09 29.15 -3.85
CA ARG A 264 -1.27 29.22 -5.31
C ARG A 264 0.00 28.95 -6.12
N PRO A 265 1.16 29.52 -5.82
CA PRO A 265 2.38 29.24 -6.57
C PRO A 265 2.84 27.79 -6.41
N LEU A 266 2.72 27.21 -5.22
CA LEU A 266 3.12 25.84 -4.93
C LEU A 266 2.25 24.83 -5.69
N VAL A 267 0.93 25.03 -5.73
CA VAL A 267 0.01 24.20 -6.53
C VAL A 267 0.36 24.28 -8.01
N LYS A 268 0.60 25.48 -8.55
CA LYS A 268 0.97 25.64 -9.97
C LYS A 268 2.31 24.98 -10.29
N GLU A 269 3.27 25.04 -9.38
CA GLU A 269 4.56 24.36 -9.54
C GLU A 269 4.40 22.85 -9.51
N SER A 270 3.60 22.32 -8.58
CA SER A 270 3.28 20.89 -8.49
C SER A 270 2.61 20.37 -9.77
N GLU A 271 1.55 21.06 -10.26
CA GLU A 271 0.86 20.71 -11.51
C GLU A 271 1.81 20.73 -12.72
N LYS A 272 2.73 21.70 -12.78
CA LYS A 272 3.71 21.80 -13.85
C LYS A 272 4.73 20.65 -13.81
N LEU A 273 5.17 20.26 -12.62
CA LEU A 273 6.08 19.13 -12.45
C LEU A 273 5.39 17.82 -12.82
N GLU A 274 4.15 17.60 -12.39
CA GLU A 274 3.36 16.41 -12.77
C GLU A 274 3.20 16.29 -14.29
N ALA A 275 2.82 17.39 -14.94
CA ALA A 275 2.71 17.42 -16.39
C ALA A 275 4.06 17.16 -17.09
N GLY A 276 5.17 17.70 -16.55
CA GLY A 276 6.52 17.47 -17.05
C GLY A 276 6.95 16.01 -16.90
N MET A 277 6.78 15.44 -15.72
CA MET A 277 7.10 14.03 -15.44
C MET A 277 6.32 13.08 -16.36
N ALA A 278 5.04 13.33 -16.58
CA ALA A 278 4.22 12.53 -17.49
C ALA A 278 4.75 12.55 -18.93
N LEU A 279 5.19 13.71 -19.41
CA LEU A 279 5.78 13.83 -20.74
C LEU A 279 7.14 13.12 -20.84
N TRP A 280 8.02 13.31 -19.86
CA TRP A 280 9.34 12.68 -19.82
C TRP A 280 9.23 11.16 -19.68
N GLN A 281 8.29 10.67 -18.87
CA GLN A 281 8.04 9.24 -18.76
C GLN A 281 7.57 8.63 -20.07
N LYS A 282 6.69 9.32 -20.78
CA LYS A 282 6.24 8.89 -22.12
C LYS A 282 7.39 8.84 -23.12
N GLU A 283 8.24 9.87 -23.14
CA GLU A 283 9.42 9.93 -24.03
C GLU A 283 10.42 8.81 -23.66
N LYS A 284 10.66 8.59 -22.37
CA LYS A 284 11.54 7.52 -21.89
C LYS A 284 11.05 6.15 -22.33
N ASN A 285 9.75 5.86 -22.17
CA ASN A 285 9.15 4.60 -22.61
C ASN A 285 9.32 4.37 -24.12
N GLN A 286 9.20 5.41 -24.93
CA GLN A 286 9.46 5.32 -26.39
C GLN A 286 10.93 5.03 -26.70
N ILE A 287 11.85 5.59 -25.93
CA ILE A 287 13.28 5.31 -26.07
C ILE A 287 13.58 3.88 -25.63
N ASP A 288 12.99 3.42 -24.52
CA ASP A 288 13.16 2.07 -24.01
C ASP A 288 12.63 1.02 -25.01
N GLU A 289 11.50 1.29 -25.66
CA GLU A 289 10.96 0.46 -26.73
C GLU A 289 11.93 0.38 -27.92
N ARG A 290 12.48 1.51 -28.34
CA ARG A 290 13.48 1.52 -29.43
C ARG A 290 14.78 0.81 -29.02
N LEU A 291 15.22 0.95 -27.79
CA LEU A 291 16.40 0.27 -27.27
C LEU A 291 16.19 -1.25 -27.12
N SER A 292 14.95 -1.71 -27.04
CA SER A 292 14.59 -3.14 -26.98
C SER A 292 14.64 -3.83 -28.35
N ASP A 293 14.78 -3.07 -29.46
CA ASP A 293 14.85 -3.64 -30.81
C ASP A 293 16.25 -4.20 -31.11
N PRO A 294 16.39 -5.53 -31.31
CA PRO A 294 17.67 -6.15 -31.63
C PRO A 294 18.31 -5.60 -32.91
N ALA A 295 17.51 -5.05 -33.82
CA ALA A 295 18.00 -4.48 -35.08
C ALA A 295 18.84 -3.22 -34.82
N LEU A 296 18.62 -2.48 -33.79
CA LEU A 296 19.38 -1.28 -33.42
C LEU A 296 20.83 -1.60 -33.06
N TYR A 297 21.07 -2.80 -32.48
CA TYR A 297 22.41 -3.26 -32.13
C TYR A 297 23.16 -3.92 -33.28
N ALA A 298 22.45 -4.35 -34.31
CA ALA A 298 23.03 -4.95 -35.53
C ALA A 298 23.39 -3.90 -36.59
N ALA A 299 22.76 -2.75 -36.58
CA ALA A 299 23.05 -1.65 -37.48
C ALA A 299 24.31 -0.90 -37.00
N ALA A 300 25.19 -0.54 -37.94
CA ALA A 300 26.51 0.08 -37.67
C ALA A 300 26.46 1.52 -37.14
N ASP A 301 25.32 1.99 -36.69
CA ASP A 301 25.10 3.39 -36.27
C ASP A 301 25.27 3.54 -34.74
N LYS A 302 26.51 3.40 -34.27
CA LYS A 302 26.88 3.62 -32.85
C LYS A 302 26.51 5.02 -32.34
N ALA A 303 26.35 6.01 -33.20
CA ALA A 303 26.04 7.38 -32.85
C ALA A 303 24.56 7.50 -32.37
N ASP A 304 23.64 6.83 -33.05
CA ASP A 304 22.20 6.85 -32.70
C ASP A 304 21.95 6.12 -31.38
N LEU A 305 22.61 4.97 -31.19
CA LEU A 305 22.55 4.24 -29.91
C LEU A 305 23.09 5.08 -28.73
N GLN A 306 24.24 5.75 -28.90
CA GLN A 306 24.79 6.62 -27.88
C GLN A 306 23.87 7.80 -27.54
N SER A 307 23.24 8.39 -28.57
CA SER A 307 22.31 9.49 -28.38
C SER A 307 21.06 9.07 -27.60
N LEU A 308 20.50 7.90 -27.89
CA LEU A 308 19.35 7.33 -27.19
C LEU A 308 19.67 7.00 -25.73
N LEU A 309 20.81 6.38 -25.48
CA LEU A 309 21.26 6.05 -24.09
C LEU A 309 21.53 7.34 -23.30
N LYS A 310 22.16 8.35 -23.91
CA LYS A 310 22.36 9.64 -23.27
C LYS A 310 21.03 10.31 -22.93
N ARG A 311 20.10 10.32 -23.88
CA ARG A 311 18.77 10.92 -23.69
C ARG A 311 17.95 10.19 -22.63
N GLN A 312 18.01 8.87 -22.58
CA GLN A 312 17.40 8.04 -21.54
C GLN A 312 17.94 8.42 -20.15
N GLY A 313 19.27 8.57 -20.03
CA GLY A 313 19.91 9.01 -18.79
C GLY A 313 19.48 10.40 -18.34
N GLU A 314 19.43 11.37 -19.27
CA GLU A 314 18.96 12.73 -19.01
C GLU A 314 17.49 12.74 -18.53
N LEU A 315 16.62 11.97 -19.19
CA LEU A 315 15.21 11.86 -18.81
C LEU A 315 15.05 11.20 -17.44
N SER A 316 15.80 10.14 -17.15
CA SER A 316 15.78 9.49 -15.84
C SER A 316 16.20 10.45 -14.73
N GLN A 317 17.26 11.21 -14.94
CA GLN A 317 17.72 12.21 -13.98
C GLN A 317 16.68 13.34 -13.79
N SER A 318 16.07 13.81 -14.88
CA SER A 318 15.04 14.86 -14.82
C SER A 318 13.79 14.39 -14.09
N ILE A 319 13.35 13.14 -14.28
CA ILE A 319 12.22 12.54 -13.57
C ILE A 319 12.53 12.47 -12.08
N THR A 320 13.69 11.92 -11.70
CA THR A 320 14.06 11.80 -10.27
C THR A 320 14.12 13.16 -9.59
N GLN A 321 14.73 14.16 -10.20
CA GLN A 321 14.77 15.52 -9.64
C GLN A 321 13.39 16.15 -9.53
N ALA A 322 12.52 15.89 -10.48
CA ALA A 322 11.15 16.40 -10.44
C ALA A 322 10.30 15.70 -9.37
N GLU A 323 10.50 14.39 -9.15
CA GLU A 323 9.85 13.62 -8.08
C GLU A 323 10.27 14.12 -6.70
N GLU A 324 11.57 14.33 -6.47
CA GLU A 324 12.08 14.89 -5.21
C GLU A 324 11.47 16.27 -4.95
N ARG A 325 11.48 17.15 -5.95
CA ARG A 325 10.92 18.49 -5.83
C ARG A 325 9.40 18.47 -5.63
N TRP A 326 8.70 17.56 -6.27
CA TRP A 326 7.26 17.38 -6.10
C TRP A 326 6.91 16.93 -4.68
N LEU A 327 7.68 16.00 -4.09
CA LEU A 327 7.52 15.57 -2.70
C LEU A 327 7.71 16.74 -1.72
N GLU A 328 8.74 17.54 -1.89
CA GLU A 328 8.95 18.75 -1.08
C GLU A 328 7.76 19.71 -1.15
N LEU A 329 7.20 19.89 -2.36
CA LEU A 329 6.02 20.74 -2.56
C LEU A 329 4.77 20.18 -1.88
N GLN A 330 4.59 18.86 -1.89
CA GLN A 330 3.48 18.22 -1.19
C GLN A 330 3.59 18.43 0.34
N GLU A 331 4.78 18.24 0.92
CA GLU A 331 5.02 18.53 2.33
C GLU A 331 4.74 20.00 2.70
N GLN A 332 5.15 20.94 1.84
CA GLN A 332 4.87 22.36 2.05
C GLN A 332 3.37 22.68 1.94
N LEU A 333 2.66 22.03 0.99
CA LEU A 333 1.21 22.20 0.84
C LEU A 333 0.42 21.61 2.01
N GLU A 334 0.89 20.49 2.59
CA GLU A 334 0.33 19.94 3.81
C GLU A 334 0.56 20.85 5.02
N ALA A 335 1.76 21.39 5.18
CA ALA A 335 2.10 22.31 6.26
C ALA A 335 1.26 23.60 6.23
N ILE A 336 0.89 24.10 5.02
CA ILE A 336 0.02 25.27 4.86
C ILE A 336 -1.46 24.90 5.12
N SER A 337 -1.80 23.63 5.01
CA SER A 337 -3.20 23.17 5.17
C SER A 337 -3.57 22.87 6.63
N THR A 338 -2.57 22.73 7.50
CA THR A 338 -2.72 22.58 8.95
C THR A 338 -2.77 23.96 9.60
#